data_e11a807cf99dcb340909741effb36b76
#
_entry.id   e11a807cf99dcb340909741effb36b76
#
_cell.length_a   1.000
_cell.length_b   1.000
_cell.length_c   1.000
_cell.angle_alpha   90.00
_cell.angle_beta   90.00
_cell.angle_gamma   90.00
#
_symmetry.space_group_name_H-M   'P 1'
#
loop_
_entity.id
_entity.type
_entity.pdbx_description
1 polymer ?
#
loop_
_entity_poly.entity_id
_entity_poly.type
_entity_poly.pdbx_seq_one_letter_code
_entity_poly.pdbx_strand_id
1 'polypeptide(L)'
;MAKEVKINLRLSMRVREVLNDEAEVEDTRIGTVANRLLQEELGRMMAVGADRCVMKDTKEYRALIPHLEGSYVLPTELEINRHITTRLDDKNYPQVSLYFTKEQAEFMAGLVKKQRIRGTLYYDGSVKSYRYVIVGMLLKNPLFADFGLN
;
A
#
# COMPACT_ATOMS: atom_id res chain seq x y z
N MET A 1 18.38 -6.61 15.64
CA MET A 1 17.23 -7.05 14.85
C MET A 1 16.15 -5.98 14.87
N ALA A 2 15.69 -5.57 13.69
CA ALA A 2 14.64 -4.57 13.62
C ALA A 2 13.33 -5.13 14.17
N LYS A 3 12.64 -4.34 14.99
CA LYS A 3 11.36 -4.74 15.54
C LYS A 3 10.30 -4.58 14.46
N GLU A 4 9.46 -5.58 14.32
CA GLU A 4 8.44 -5.57 13.29
C GLU A 4 7.16 -4.91 13.75
N VAL A 5 6.55 -4.18 12.82
CA VAL A 5 5.21 -3.62 12.97
C VAL A 5 4.26 -4.51 12.17
N LYS A 6 3.26 -5.03 12.84
CA LYS A 6 2.28 -5.92 12.22
C LYS A 6 1.01 -5.16 11.88
N ILE A 7 0.58 -5.26 10.63
CA ILE A 7 -0.66 -4.67 10.13
C ILE A 7 -1.53 -5.77 9.57
N ASN A 8 -2.77 -5.84 9.99
CA ASN A 8 -3.74 -6.79 9.45
C ASN A 8 -4.66 -6.07 8.47
N LEU A 9 -4.81 -6.63 7.28
CA LEU A 9 -5.69 -6.09 6.25
C LEU A 9 -6.64 -7.14 5.73
N ARG A 10 -7.85 -6.70 5.39
CA ARG A 10 -8.80 -7.51 4.64
C ARG A 10 -8.87 -6.94 3.24
N LEU A 11 -8.44 -7.72 2.26
CA LEU A 11 -8.36 -7.29 0.87
C LEU A 11 -9.59 -7.75 0.10
N SER A 12 -9.92 -7.04 -0.99
CA SER A 12 -11.03 -7.44 -1.85
C SER A 12 -10.76 -8.83 -2.43
N MET A 13 -11.84 -9.52 -2.82
CA MET A 13 -11.72 -10.84 -3.42
C MET A 13 -10.83 -10.81 -4.65
N ARG A 14 -10.95 -9.77 -5.49
CA ARG A 14 -10.15 -9.64 -6.71
C ARG A 14 -8.65 -9.59 -6.42
N VAL A 15 -8.25 -8.83 -5.41
CA VAL A 15 -6.84 -8.77 -5.00
C VAL A 15 -6.39 -10.12 -4.43
N ARG A 16 -7.24 -10.73 -3.61
CA ARG A 16 -6.92 -12.01 -3.00
C ARG A 16 -6.77 -13.13 -4.03
N GLU A 17 -7.58 -13.11 -5.08
CA GLU A 17 -7.47 -14.09 -6.16
C GLU A 17 -6.11 -14.02 -6.84
N VAL A 18 -5.61 -12.82 -7.12
CA VAL A 18 -4.29 -12.64 -7.71
C VAL A 18 -3.21 -13.18 -6.79
N LEU A 19 -3.28 -12.84 -5.50
CA LEU A 19 -2.32 -13.32 -4.52
C LEU A 19 -2.38 -14.84 -4.35
N ASN A 20 -3.58 -15.39 -4.36
CA ASN A 20 -3.77 -16.83 -4.22
C ASN A 20 -3.20 -17.60 -5.41
N ASP A 21 -3.45 -17.11 -6.63
CA ASP A 21 -2.91 -17.73 -7.84
C ASP A 21 -1.38 -17.76 -7.80
N GLU A 22 -0.76 -16.65 -7.40
CA GLU A 22 0.69 -16.59 -7.27
C GLU A 22 1.20 -17.52 -6.17
N ALA A 23 0.48 -17.57 -5.04
CA ALA A 23 0.83 -18.46 -3.94
C ALA A 23 0.79 -19.93 -4.35
N GLU A 24 -0.18 -20.31 -5.16
CA GLU A 24 -0.25 -21.67 -5.69
C GLU A 24 0.92 -21.99 -6.61
N VAL A 25 1.28 -21.05 -7.49
CA VAL A 25 2.43 -21.22 -8.39
C VAL A 25 3.72 -21.41 -7.59
N GLU A 26 3.89 -20.64 -6.50
CA GLU A 26 5.10 -20.70 -5.68
C GLU A 26 5.05 -21.73 -4.57
N ASP A 27 3.95 -22.46 -4.46
CA ASP A 27 3.71 -23.44 -3.38
C ASP A 27 3.90 -22.81 -2.00
N THR A 28 3.24 -21.67 -1.78
CA THR A 28 3.33 -20.93 -0.54
C THR A 28 1.96 -20.34 -0.15
N ARG A 29 1.94 -19.44 0.82
CA ARG A 29 0.72 -18.83 1.34
C ARG A 29 0.55 -17.40 0.82
N ILE A 30 -0.70 -16.93 0.79
CA ILE A 30 -1.04 -15.56 0.38
C ILE A 30 -0.23 -14.53 1.16
N GLY A 31 -0.12 -14.70 2.48
CA GLY A 31 0.63 -13.78 3.33
C GLY A 31 2.10 -13.68 2.96
N THR A 32 2.71 -14.80 2.60
CA THR A 32 4.11 -14.81 2.17
C THR A 32 4.29 -14.02 0.88
N VAL A 33 3.39 -14.21 -0.09
CA VAL A 33 3.42 -13.48 -1.36
C VAL A 33 3.22 -11.99 -1.10
N ALA A 34 2.19 -11.63 -0.34
CA ALA A 34 1.88 -10.22 -0.08
C ALA A 34 3.05 -9.51 0.61
N ASN A 35 3.65 -10.14 1.61
CA ASN A 35 4.80 -9.56 2.31
C ASN A 35 5.99 -9.37 1.38
N ARG A 36 6.27 -10.35 0.52
CA ARG A 36 7.36 -10.26 -0.45
C ARG A 36 7.15 -9.09 -1.41
N LEU A 37 5.95 -9.01 -2.00
CA LEU A 37 5.63 -7.94 -2.95
C LEU A 37 5.74 -6.55 -2.31
N LEU A 38 5.26 -6.42 -1.08
CA LEU A 38 5.32 -5.14 -0.37
C LEU A 38 6.75 -4.75 -0.02
N GLN A 39 7.60 -5.70 0.33
CA GLN A 39 9.01 -5.39 0.56
C GLN A 39 9.70 -4.92 -0.72
N GLU A 40 9.36 -5.50 -1.87
CA GLU A 40 9.86 -5.04 -3.16
C GLU A 40 9.42 -3.59 -3.44
N GLU A 41 8.14 -3.29 -3.24
CA GLU A 41 7.60 -1.95 -3.51
C GLU A 41 8.16 -0.92 -2.53
N LEU A 42 8.28 -1.26 -1.25
CA LEU A 42 8.90 -0.36 -0.27
C LEU A 42 10.34 -0.05 -0.63
N GLY A 43 11.07 -1.05 -1.10
CA GLY A 43 12.44 -0.83 -1.57
C GLY A 43 12.50 0.23 -2.67
N ARG A 44 11.57 0.16 -3.63
CA ARG A 44 11.49 1.14 -4.71
C ARG A 44 11.11 2.52 -4.20
N MET A 45 10.12 2.61 -3.32
CA MET A 45 9.67 3.88 -2.76
C MET A 45 10.77 4.56 -1.94
N MET A 46 11.44 3.81 -1.09
CA MET A 46 12.48 4.36 -0.24
C MET A 46 13.71 4.77 -1.05
N ALA A 47 14.01 4.06 -2.14
CA ALA A 47 15.08 4.43 -3.06
C ALA A 47 14.78 5.74 -3.79
N VAL A 48 13.52 5.95 -4.17
CA VAL A 48 13.07 7.19 -4.81
C VAL A 48 13.07 8.35 -3.84
N GLY A 49 12.71 8.09 -2.59
CA GLY A 49 12.64 9.09 -1.53
C GLY A 49 11.24 9.65 -1.33
N ALA A 50 10.96 10.08 -0.10
CA ALA A 50 9.63 10.53 0.31
C ALA A 50 9.08 11.68 -0.54
N ASP A 51 9.95 12.60 -0.99
CA ASP A 51 9.53 13.76 -1.76
C ASP A 51 9.05 13.41 -3.17
N ARG A 52 9.37 12.23 -3.65
CA ARG A 52 8.98 11.78 -4.98
C ARG A 52 7.99 10.60 -4.95
N CYS A 53 7.46 10.29 -3.79
CA CYS A 53 6.40 9.30 -3.61
C CYS A 53 5.10 10.05 -3.39
N VAL A 54 4.16 9.96 -4.31
CA VAL A 54 2.92 10.73 -4.25
C VAL A 54 1.74 9.85 -4.63
N MET A 55 0.57 10.18 -4.11
CA MET A 55 -0.70 9.56 -4.50
C MET A 55 -1.35 10.43 -5.57
N LYS A 56 -1.89 9.83 -6.63
CA LYS A 56 -2.61 10.55 -7.67
C LYS A 56 -3.72 11.41 -7.07
N ASP A 57 -4.02 12.51 -7.71
CA ASP A 57 -5.05 13.47 -7.34
C ASP A 57 -4.77 14.23 -6.04
N THR A 58 -3.53 14.17 -5.56
CA THR A 58 -3.10 15.02 -4.45
C THR A 58 -2.44 16.29 -4.98
N LYS A 59 -2.35 17.26 -4.10
CA LYS A 59 -1.64 18.51 -4.34
C LYS A 59 -0.16 18.24 -4.68
N GLU A 60 0.45 17.31 -3.97
CA GLU A 60 1.84 16.91 -4.16
C GLU A 60 2.05 16.28 -5.54
N TYR A 61 1.10 15.45 -5.99
CA TYR A 61 1.14 14.86 -7.33
C TYR A 61 1.08 15.95 -8.40
N ARG A 62 0.15 16.88 -8.25
CA ARG A 62 -0.01 17.97 -9.24
C ARG A 62 1.25 18.82 -9.33
N ALA A 63 1.92 19.05 -8.22
CA ALA A 63 3.18 19.80 -8.20
C ALA A 63 4.30 19.07 -8.95
N LEU A 64 4.25 17.74 -9.01
CA LEU A 64 5.27 16.93 -9.69
C LEU A 64 4.95 16.65 -11.16
N ILE A 65 3.76 16.97 -11.65
CA ILE A 65 3.37 16.65 -13.04
C ILE A 65 4.42 17.01 -14.08
N PRO A 66 5.06 18.21 -14.04
CA PRO A 66 6.10 18.55 -15.01
C PRO A 66 7.35 17.66 -14.93
N HIS A 67 7.54 16.94 -13.82
CA HIS A 67 8.76 16.19 -13.55
C HIS A 67 8.44 14.84 -12.90
N LEU A 68 7.49 14.10 -13.47
CA LEU A 68 7.08 12.81 -12.91
C LEU A 68 8.11 11.69 -13.08
N GLU A 69 9.01 11.84 -14.05
CA GLU A 69 10.05 10.84 -14.27
C GLU A 69 10.87 10.63 -12.99
N GLY A 70 11.08 9.37 -12.63
CA GLY A 70 11.79 9.02 -11.40
C GLY A 70 10.94 9.14 -10.13
N SER A 71 9.63 9.36 -10.27
CA SER A 71 8.72 9.41 -9.13
C SER A 71 7.99 8.08 -8.95
N TYR A 72 7.56 7.82 -7.71
CA TYR A 72 6.71 6.67 -7.41
C TYR A 72 5.28 7.20 -7.19
N VAL A 73 4.37 6.82 -8.08
CA VAL A 73 3.01 7.34 -8.05
C VAL A 73 2.03 6.24 -7.63
N LEU A 74 1.41 6.42 -6.47
CA LEU A 74 0.38 5.52 -5.97
C LEU A 74 -0.95 5.80 -6.68
N PRO A 75 -1.83 4.78 -6.81
CA PRO A 75 -3.17 5.01 -7.35
C PRO A 75 -3.95 6.03 -6.53
N THR A 76 -5.08 6.49 -7.06
CA THR A 76 -5.95 7.42 -6.32
C THR A 76 -6.57 6.73 -5.10
N GLU A 77 -6.96 7.52 -4.12
CA GLU A 77 -7.68 7.05 -2.94
C GLU A 77 -8.94 6.25 -3.35
N LEU A 78 -9.67 6.74 -4.33
CA LEU A 78 -10.88 6.08 -4.82
C LEU A 78 -10.58 4.71 -5.43
N GLU A 79 -9.52 4.61 -6.24
CA GLU A 79 -9.10 3.34 -6.83
C GLU A 79 -8.70 2.33 -5.75
N ILE A 80 -7.92 2.77 -4.77
CA ILE A 80 -7.50 1.92 -3.66
C ILE A 80 -8.71 1.44 -2.87
N ASN A 81 -9.67 2.33 -2.62
CA ASN A 81 -10.83 2.03 -1.79
C ASN A 81 -11.70 0.89 -2.36
N ARG A 82 -11.62 0.64 -3.66
CA ARG A 82 -12.32 -0.49 -4.30
C ARG A 82 -11.74 -1.85 -3.91
N HIS A 83 -10.52 -1.87 -3.39
CA HIS A 83 -9.78 -3.11 -3.14
C HIS A 83 -9.52 -3.37 -1.66
N ILE A 84 -10.06 -2.53 -0.77
CA ILE A 84 -10.01 -2.73 0.67
C ILE A 84 -11.43 -2.95 1.14
N THR A 85 -11.63 -3.91 2.02
CA THR A 85 -12.89 -3.98 2.75
C THR A 85 -12.71 -3.34 4.12
N THR A 86 -13.68 -2.50 4.50
CA THR A 86 -13.71 -1.86 5.82
C THR A 86 -14.52 -2.69 6.82
N ARG A 87 -15.11 -3.80 6.38
CA ARG A 87 -15.92 -4.67 7.24
C ARG A 87 -14.99 -5.60 8.01
N LEU A 88 -14.66 -5.20 9.21
CA LEU A 88 -13.73 -5.94 10.07
C LEU A 88 -14.28 -7.31 10.47
N ASP A 89 -15.58 -7.50 10.39
CA ASP A 89 -16.27 -8.74 10.74
C ASP A 89 -16.55 -9.63 9.54
N ASP A 90 -16.08 -9.27 8.35
CA ASP A 90 -16.36 -10.04 7.14
C ASP A 90 -15.52 -11.30 7.09
N LYS A 91 -16.10 -12.41 7.46
CA LYS A 91 -15.44 -13.71 7.51
C LYS A 91 -15.12 -14.29 6.13
N ASN A 92 -15.73 -13.73 5.07
CA ASN A 92 -15.48 -14.15 3.70
C ASN A 92 -14.14 -13.59 3.17
N TYR A 93 -13.57 -12.65 3.91
CA TYR A 93 -12.28 -12.01 3.56
C TYR A 93 -11.33 -12.14 4.75
N PRO A 94 -10.67 -13.31 4.89
CA PRO A 94 -9.72 -13.48 5.98
C PRO A 94 -8.63 -12.44 5.93
N GLN A 95 -8.14 -12.09 7.10
CA GLN A 95 -7.09 -11.09 7.23
C GLN A 95 -5.77 -11.61 6.66
N VAL A 96 -5.03 -10.71 6.03
CA VAL A 96 -3.64 -10.92 5.68
C VAL A 96 -2.79 -10.14 6.67
N SER A 97 -1.82 -10.82 7.29
CA SER A 97 -0.91 -10.18 8.24
C SER A 97 0.35 -9.74 7.52
N LEU A 98 0.64 -8.45 7.63
CA LEU A 98 1.77 -7.81 6.95
C LEU A 98 2.76 -7.30 7.99
N TYR A 99 4.04 -7.42 7.69
CA TYR A 99 5.10 -7.10 8.63
C TYR A 99 6.08 -6.09 8.02
N PHE A 100 6.34 -5.05 8.78
CA PHE A 100 7.24 -3.97 8.36
C PHE A 100 8.23 -3.66 9.47
N THR A 101 9.40 -3.16 9.10
CA THR A 101 10.32 -2.63 10.10
C THR A 101 9.76 -1.31 10.63
N LYS A 102 10.26 -0.90 11.79
CA LYS A 102 9.89 0.39 12.37
C LYS A 102 10.19 1.53 11.38
N GLU A 103 11.35 1.47 10.73
CA GLU A 103 11.74 2.48 9.75
C GLU A 103 10.78 2.54 8.58
N GLN A 104 10.34 1.38 8.07
CA GLN A 104 9.37 1.31 6.99
C GLN A 104 8.02 1.89 7.41
N ALA A 105 7.58 1.56 8.61
CA ALA A 105 6.33 2.10 9.15
C ALA A 105 6.39 3.61 9.29
N GLU A 106 7.49 4.14 9.78
CA GLU A 106 7.70 5.58 9.91
C GLU A 106 7.70 6.28 8.54
N PHE A 107 8.30 5.65 7.54
CA PHE A 107 8.29 6.17 6.17
C PHE A 107 6.85 6.28 5.65
N MET A 108 6.07 5.21 5.77
CA MET A 108 4.67 5.20 5.31
C MET A 108 3.82 6.21 6.08
N ALA A 109 4.00 6.29 7.38
CA ALA A 109 3.28 7.25 8.21
C ALA A 109 3.62 8.70 7.82
N GLY A 110 4.89 8.96 7.48
CA GLY A 110 5.33 10.26 6.99
C GLY A 110 4.63 10.68 5.70
N LEU A 111 4.47 9.74 4.76
CA LEU A 111 3.75 10.00 3.52
C LEU A 111 2.28 10.35 3.77
N VAL A 112 1.63 9.61 4.65
CA VAL A 112 0.23 9.86 5.02
C VAL A 112 0.07 11.25 5.62
N LYS A 113 0.95 11.61 6.55
CA LYS A 113 0.90 12.90 7.23
C LYS A 113 1.10 14.05 6.25
N LYS A 114 2.05 13.91 5.34
CA LYS A 114 2.37 14.93 4.33
C LYS A 114 1.21 15.15 3.37
N GLN A 115 0.59 14.08 2.89
CA GLN A 115 -0.42 14.16 1.82
C GLN A 115 -1.85 14.23 2.33
N ARG A 116 -2.05 14.07 3.64
CA ARG A 116 -3.36 14.17 4.30
C ARG A 116 -4.44 13.35 3.59
N ILE A 117 -4.13 12.09 3.37
CA ILE A 117 -5.06 11.17 2.74
C ILE A 117 -6.29 11.02 3.63
N ARG A 118 -7.48 11.09 3.01
CA ARG A 118 -8.74 11.07 3.73
C ARG A 118 -8.84 9.85 4.67
N GLY A 119 -9.27 10.11 5.90
CA GLY A 119 -9.48 9.06 6.90
C GLY A 119 -8.21 8.49 7.51
N THR A 120 -7.05 9.08 7.23
CA THR A 120 -5.77 8.57 7.69
C THR A 120 -5.17 9.30 8.89
N LEU A 121 -5.75 10.45 9.25
CA LEU A 121 -5.25 11.25 10.38
C LEU A 121 -6.31 11.42 11.45
N TYR A 122 -5.85 11.49 12.70
CA TYR A 122 -6.69 11.92 13.82
C TYR A 122 -6.82 13.44 13.82
N TYR A 123 -7.70 13.92 14.65
CA TYR A 123 -8.02 15.34 14.79
C TYR A 123 -6.79 16.19 15.13
N ASP A 124 -5.87 15.63 15.91
CA ASP A 124 -4.64 16.29 16.33
C ASP A 124 -3.52 16.23 15.28
N GLY A 125 -3.80 15.64 14.12
CA GLY A 125 -2.83 15.48 13.04
C GLY A 125 -1.95 14.26 13.16
N SER A 126 -2.11 13.44 14.20
CA SER A 126 -1.37 12.20 14.30
C SER A 126 -1.90 11.15 13.34
N VAL A 127 -1.03 10.20 12.96
CA VAL A 127 -1.37 9.19 11.97
C VAL A 127 -2.28 8.12 12.56
N LYS A 128 -3.44 7.96 11.96
CA LYS A 128 -4.42 6.94 12.32
C LYS A 128 -4.16 5.63 11.57
N SER A 129 -3.82 5.72 10.30
CA SER A 129 -3.67 4.55 9.45
C SER A 129 -2.84 4.91 8.22
N TYR A 130 -2.04 3.96 7.72
CA TYR A 130 -1.39 4.08 6.43
C TYR A 130 -1.77 2.94 5.49
N ARG A 131 -2.97 2.38 5.69
CA ARG A 131 -3.48 1.28 4.85
C ARG A 131 -3.57 1.66 3.38
N TYR A 132 -3.93 2.90 3.07
CA TYR A 132 -3.99 3.36 1.69
C TYR A 132 -2.62 3.30 1.00
N VAL A 133 -1.57 3.64 1.73
CA VAL A 133 -0.21 3.52 1.20
C VAL A 133 0.14 2.05 0.95
N ILE A 134 -0.18 1.18 1.91
CA ILE A 134 0.10 -0.25 1.78
C ILE A 134 -0.60 -0.86 0.57
N VAL A 135 -1.90 -0.64 0.45
CA VAL A 135 -2.68 -1.20 -0.65
C VAL A 135 -2.27 -0.57 -1.98
N GLY A 136 -2.00 0.72 -1.97
CA GLY A 136 -1.50 1.41 -3.16
C GLY A 136 -0.21 0.82 -3.68
N MET A 137 0.74 0.54 -2.79
CA MET A 137 1.99 -0.13 -3.15
C MET A 137 1.74 -1.52 -3.74
N LEU A 138 0.87 -2.28 -3.10
CA LEU A 138 0.55 -3.62 -3.57
C LEU A 138 0.03 -3.58 -5.00
N LEU A 139 -0.92 -2.68 -5.28
CA LEU A 139 -1.53 -2.54 -6.59
C LEU A 139 -0.57 -2.03 -7.65
N LYS A 140 0.53 -1.40 -7.25
CA LYS A 140 1.58 -0.94 -8.17
C LYS A 140 2.50 -2.06 -8.63
N ASN A 141 2.52 -3.16 -7.92
CA ASN A 141 3.37 -4.28 -8.32
C ASN A 141 2.94 -4.83 -9.68
N PRO A 142 3.88 -5.22 -10.56
CA PRO A 142 3.54 -5.77 -11.87
C PRO A 142 2.57 -6.93 -11.85
N LEU A 143 2.49 -7.67 -10.75
CA LEU A 143 1.53 -8.77 -10.59
C LEU A 143 0.08 -8.29 -10.76
N PHE A 144 -0.18 -7.02 -10.47
CA PHE A 144 -1.50 -6.40 -10.55
C PHE A 144 -1.67 -5.53 -11.81
N ALA A 145 -0.84 -5.72 -12.83
CA ALA A 145 -0.89 -4.92 -14.05
C ALA A 145 -2.28 -4.95 -14.73
N ASP A 146 -2.97 -6.08 -14.65
CA ASP A 146 -4.30 -6.24 -15.26
C ASP A 146 -5.38 -5.37 -14.62
N PHE A 147 -5.09 -4.77 -13.47
CA PHE A 147 -6.03 -3.85 -12.81
C PHE A 147 -6.06 -2.48 -13.50
N GLY A 148 -5.11 -2.19 -14.37
CA GLY A 148 -5.09 -0.94 -15.13
C GLY A 148 -4.71 0.30 -14.33
N LEU A 149 -4.07 0.13 -13.18
CA LEU A 149 -3.73 1.23 -12.27
C LEU A 149 -2.27 1.70 -12.36
N ASN A 150 -1.52 1.09 -13.23
CA ASN A 150 -0.08 1.43 -13.39
C ASN A 150 0.15 2.44 -14.51
#